data_3383f395778133e7acdede302bee185f
#
_entry.id   3383f395778133e7acdede302bee185f
#
_cell.length_a   1.000
_cell.length_b   1.000
_cell.length_c   1.000
_cell.angle_alpha   90.00
_cell.angle_beta   90.00
_cell.angle_gamma   90.00
#
_symmetry.space_group_name_H-M   'P 1'
#
loop_
_entity.id
_entity.type
_entity.pdbx_description
1 polymer ?
#
loop_
_entity_poly.entity_id
_entity_poly.type
_entity_poly.pdbx_seq_one_letter_code
_entity_poly.pdbx_strand_id
1 'polypeptide(L)'
;MGEHEIDTQGFDPPQHDGDAQNYVDRGAKDSNYFDPNRTVFFINGMNNSPKEHVEAALALSLVQMCTVRGIFNASAGAFRDFLQCIADKNQFDGPLSLSANNSVSLRTFFDGQLPVQAARNALSRNMCQLKAFDELRVPSMRYCEIFAHSQGNLILSNVLQAIMAVDGPKGISGRVVHTFGSPSVNWPTGIVKIEQGFTFDPVTWLAGFDDTWSISKVGMPSTSKNPITHAFLEYLTRDPAFVVNRYRWGSVGVTFKLDTDGLAKCLIAMGSNFRRVQTIYQYIVSNHSYYSDDVALAYVQLVQKNAPLLNLFTREKNLQKLMADALDSGWVTADEKKAVVFLRGL
;
A
#
# COMPACT_ATOMS: atom_id res chain seq x y z
N MET A 1 -28.18 -2.47 -6.64
CA MET A 1 -27.31 -2.11 -7.79
C MET A 1 -26.43 -3.31 -8.04
N GLY A 2 -26.36 -3.82 -9.25
CA GLY A 2 -25.55 -4.99 -9.59
C GLY A 2 -24.06 -4.68 -9.39
N GLU A 3 -23.27 -5.70 -9.05
CA GLU A 3 -21.82 -5.58 -9.07
C GLU A 3 -21.42 -5.26 -10.52
N HIS A 4 -20.69 -4.16 -10.69
CA HIS A 4 -20.13 -3.81 -11.99
C HIS A 4 -18.88 -4.66 -12.19
N GLU A 5 -18.94 -5.56 -13.16
CA GLU A 5 -17.78 -6.37 -13.56
C GLU A 5 -16.91 -5.52 -14.50
N ILE A 6 -15.63 -5.42 -14.20
CA ILE A 6 -14.67 -4.70 -15.05
C ILE A 6 -14.43 -5.52 -16.31
N ASP A 7 -14.85 -4.98 -17.45
CA ASP A 7 -14.66 -5.60 -18.75
C ASP A 7 -13.26 -5.27 -19.31
N THR A 8 -12.38 -6.26 -19.30
CA THR A 8 -11.03 -6.16 -19.83
C THR A 8 -10.92 -6.46 -21.33
N GLN A 9 -12.02 -6.81 -22.01
CA GLN A 9 -12.01 -7.13 -23.43
C GLN A 9 -11.59 -5.91 -24.27
N GLY A 10 -10.65 -6.13 -25.18
CA GLY A 10 -10.12 -5.09 -26.06
C GLY A 10 -8.93 -4.32 -25.50
N PHE A 11 -8.40 -4.74 -24.34
CA PHE A 11 -7.14 -4.25 -23.81
C PHE A 11 -6.09 -5.35 -23.83
N ASP A 12 -4.99 -5.10 -24.54
CA ASP A 12 -3.85 -6.00 -24.51
C ASP A 12 -3.14 -5.87 -23.15
N PRO A 13 -2.92 -6.98 -22.43
CA PRO A 13 -2.17 -6.93 -21.19
C PRO A 13 -0.72 -6.49 -21.44
N PRO A 14 -0.14 -5.67 -20.56
CA PRO A 14 1.27 -5.28 -20.67
C PRO A 14 2.17 -6.51 -20.62
N GLN A 15 3.26 -6.48 -21.38
CA GLN A 15 4.17 -7.62 -21.52
C GLN A 15 5.45 -7.46 -20.71
N HIS A 16 5.89 -6.21 -20.51
CA HIS A 16 7.18 -5.89 -19.92
C HIS A 16 7.05 -4.86 -18.80
N ASP A 17 8.00 -4.90 -17.88
CA ASP A 17 8.15 -3.85 -16.87
C ASP A 17 8.32 -2.47 -17.52
N GLY A 18 7.52 -1.51 -17.06
CA GLY A 18 7.48 -0.17 -17.62
C GLY A 18 6.60 0.02 -18.86
N ASP A 19 5.89 -1.02 -19.31
CA ASP A 19 4.89 -0.83 -20.37
C ASP A 19 3.84 0.19 -19.93
N ALA A 20 3.56 1.16 -20.81
CA ALA A 20 2.68 2.28 -20.51
C ALA A 20 1.54 2.37 -21.52
N GLN A 21 0.30 2.37 -21.04
CA GLN A 21 -0.89 2.36 -21.85
C GLN A 21 -2.00 3.25 -21.25
N ASN A 22 -2.88 3.75 -22.12
CA ASN A 22 -4.06 4.47 -21.71
C ASN A 22 -5.24 3.49 -21.54
N TYR A 23 -5.94 3.63 -20.42
CA TYR A 23 -7.11 2.83 -20.08
C TYR A 23 -8.33 3.73 -19.93
N VAL A 24 -9.43 3.34 -20.54
CA VAL A 24 -10.74 4.00 -20.40
C VAL A 24 -11.80 2.92 -20.26
N ASP A 25 -12.43 2.86 -19.11
CA ASP A 25 -13.56 1.97 -18.87
C ASP A 25 -14.76 2.36 -19.75
N ARG A 26 -15.49 1.38 -20.29
CA ARG A 26 -16.64 1.63 -21.17
C ARG A 26 -17.77 2.35 -20.42
N GLY A 27 -18.06 1.93 -19.18
CA GLY A 27 -19.10 2.57 -18.37
C GLY A 27 -18.73 4.00 -18.00
N ALA A 28 -17.44 4.29 -17.78
CA ALA A 28 -16.97 5.65 -17.61
C ALA A 28 -17.15 6.47 -18.88
N LYS A 29 -16.71 5.95 -20.03
CA LYS A 29 -16.78 6.63 -21.33
C LYS A 29 -18.20 7.00 -21.77
N ASP A 30 -19.14 6.10 -21.47
CA ASP A 30 -20.56 6.30 -21.82
C ASP A 30 -21.31 7.20 -20.81
N SER A 31 -20.65 7.59 -19.73
CA SER A 31 -21.20 8.47 -18.70
C SER A 31 -21.13 9.94 -19.10
N ASN A 32 -22.20 10.69 -18.80
CA ASN A 32 -22.22 12.16 -18.92
C ASN A 32 -21.19 12.87 -18.01
N TYR A 33 -20.60 12.16 -17.06
CA TYR A 33 -19.58 12.67 -16.14
C TYR A 33 -18.15 12.43 -16.63
N PHE A 34 -17.98 11.72 -17.75
CA PHE A 34 -16.65 11.46 -18.30
C PHE A 34 -15.99 12.76 -18.79
N ASP A 35 -14.75 12.96 -18.34
CA ASP A 35 -13.93 14.09 -18.76
C ASP A 35 -12.84 13.63 -19.73
N PRO A 36 -13.02 13.83 -21.04
CA PRO A 36 -12.07 13.37 -22.05
C PRO A 36 -10.74 14.13 -22.03
N ASN A 37 -10.71 15.30 -21.39
CA ASN A 37 -9.50 16.13 -21.29
C ASN A 37 -8.70 15.87 -20.03
N ARG A 38 -9.23 15.05 -19.10
CA ARG A 38 -8.55 14.68 -17.87
C ARG A 38 -7.86 13.35 -18.03
N THR A 39 -6.59 13.30 -17.62
CA THR A 39 -5.82 12.08 -17.51
C THR A 39 -5.24 11.99 -16.11
N VAL A 40 -5.35 10.82 -15.47
CA VAL A 40 -4.65 10.51 -14.23
C VAL A 40 -3.58 9.46 -14.48
N PHE A 41 -2.57 9.43 -13.63
CA PHE A 41 -1.45 8.53 -13.74
C PHE A 41 -1.56 7.40 -12.72
N PHE A 42 -1.23 6.16 -13.10
CA PHE A 42 -1.35 5.00 -12.22
C PHE A 42 -0.11 4.10 -12.28
N ILE A 43 0.38 3.70 -11.10
CA ILE A 43 1.43 2.68 -10.94
C ILE A 43 0.92 1.60 -9.98
N ASN A 44 0.90 0.35 -10.45
CA ASN A 44 0.49 -0.80 -9.64
C ASN A 44 1.56 -1.25 -8.64
N GLY A 45 1.12 -2.04 -7.66
CA GLY A 45 2.00 -2.69 -6.70
C GLY A 45 2.73 -3.92 -7.24
N MET A 46 3.52 -4.55 -6.37
CA MET A 46 4.13 -5.84 -6.65
C MET A 46 3.07 -6.95 -6.76
N ASN A 47 3.49 -8.06 -7.36
CA ASN A 47 2.69 -9.29 -7.48
C ASN A 47 1.37 -9.13 -8.23
N ASN A 48 1.23 -8.06 -9.00
CA ASN A 48 0.10 -7.92 -9.91
C ASN A 48 0.43 -8.58 -11.24
N SER A 49 -0.46 -9.44 -11.70
CA SER A 49 -0.42 -9.94 -13.08
C SER A 49 -0.73 -8.82 -14.07
N PRO A 50 -0.33 -8.96 -15.34
CA PRO A 50 -0.73 -8.01 -16.38
C PRO A 50 -2.24 -7.77 -16.44
N LYS A 51 -3.04 -8.81 -16.25
CA LYS A 51 -4.50 -8.72 -16.23
C LYS A 51 -5.01 -7.88 -15.04
N GLU A 52 -4.48 -8.12 -13.86
CA GLU A 52 -4.85 -7.35 -12.65
C GLU A 52 -4.47 -5.87 -12.78
N HIS A 53 -3.37 -5.56 -13.47
CA HIS A 53 -3.04 -4.16 -13.78
C HIS A 53 -4.10 -3.51 -14.69
N VAL A 54 -4.54 -4.22 -15.73
CA VAL A 54 -5.60 -3.73 -16.63
C VAL A 54 -6.90 -3.52 -15.83
N GLU A 55 -7.32 -4.50 -15.04
CA GLU A 55 -8.52 -4.40 -14.19
C GLU A 55 -8.44 -3.22 -13.24
N ALA A 56 -7.31 -3.02 -12.57
CA ALA A 56 -7.09 -1.92 -11.65
C ALA A 56 -7.14 -0.54 -12.36
N ALA A 57 -6.52 -0.43 -13.52
CA ALA A 57 -6.51 0.81 -14.30
C ALA A 57 -7.91 1.16 -14.85
N LEU A 58 -8.66 0.15 -15.32
CA LEU A 58 -10.04 0.34 -15.78
C LEU A 58 -10.99 0.70 -14.62
N ALA A 59 -10.86 0.03 -13.47
CA ALA A 59 -11.63 0.38 -12.28
C ALA A 59 -11.33 1.82 -11.83
N LEU A 60 -10.07 2.23 -11.87
CA LEU A 60 -9.70 3.61 -11.57
C LEU A 60 -10.29 4.60 -12.59
N SER A 61 -10.30 4.25 -13.89
CA SER A 61 -10.95 5.05 -14.94
C SER A 61 -12.45 5.23 -14.66
N LEU A 62 -13.14 4.14 -14.28
CA LEU A 62 -14.55 4.17 -13.93
C LEU A 62 -14.80 5.08 -12.71
N VAL A 63 -13.98 4.96 -11.68
CA VAL A 63 -14.11 5.73 -10.44
C VAL A 63 -13.77 7.22 -10.67
N GLN A 64 -12.76 7.52 -11.49
CA GLN A 64 -12.30 8.87 -11.77
C GLN A 64 -13.03 9.54 -12.96
N MET A 65 -13.82 8.78 -13.72
CA MET A 65 -14.52 9.29 -14.92
C MET A 65 -13.59 9.99 -15.91
N CYS A 66 -12.43 9.42 -16.17
CA CYS A 66 -11.41 9.97 -17.06
C CYS A 66 -10.45 8.90 -17.58
N THR A 67 -9.53 9.31 -18.44
CA THR A 67 -8.45 8.45 -18.92
C THR A 67 -7.45 8.15 -17.80
N VAL A 68 -7.02 6.89 -17.69
CA VAL A 68 -5.91 6.48 -16.82
C VAL A 68 -4.70 6.15 -17.68
N ARG A 69 -3.59 6.83 -17.45
CA ARG A 69 -2.27 6.47 -17.98
C ARG A 69 -1.63 5.50 -17.00
N GLY A 70 -1.72 4.20 -17.25
CA GLY A 70 -1.13 3.16 -16.42
C GLY A 70 0.29 2.83 -16.85
N ILE A 71 1.20 2.63 -15.87
CA ILE A 71 2.51 2.06 -16.07
C ILE A 71 2.59 0.76 -15.28
N PHE A 72 2.90 -0.31 -15.99
CA PHE A 72 2.97 -1.64 -15.41
C PHE A 72 4.28 -1.84 -14.65
N ASN A 73 4.16 -2.16 -13.37
CA ASN A 73 5.25 -2.67 -12.55
C ASN A 73 5.17 -4.21 -12.56
N ALA A 74 6.07 -4.83 -13.32
CA ALA A 74 6.07 -6.27 -13.48
C ALA A 74 6.61 -6.96 -12.22
N SER A 75 5.93 -8.03 -11.79
CA SER A 75 6.40 -8.86 -10.69
C SER A 75 7.50 -9.80 -11.16
N ALA A 76 8.60 -9.84 -10.40
CA ALA A 76 9.66 -10.83 -10.55
C ALA A 76 9.49 -12.04 -9.62
N GLY A 77 8.35 -12.11 -8.94
CA GLY A 77 8.01 -13.10 -7.93
C GLY A 77 8.13 -12.56 -6.50
N ALA A 78 7.20 -12.94 -5.63
CA ALA A 78 6.98 -12.32 -4.32
C ALA A 78 8.25 -12.11 -3.47
N PHE A 79 9.20 -13.03 -3.50
CA PHE A 79 10.46 -12.90 -2.73
C PHE A 79 11.41 -11.86 -3.33
N ARG A 80 11.54 -11.84 -4.67
CA ARG A 80 12.39 -10.84 -5.36
C ARG A 80 11.78 -9.46 -5.24
N ASP A 81 10.47 -9.35 -5.39
CA ASP A 81 9.72 -8.11 -5.24
C ASP A 81 9.86 -7.55 -3.82
N PHE A 82 9.85 -8.41 -2.81
CA PHE A 82 10.10 -8.01 -1.42
C PHE A 82 11.53 -7.48 -1.22
N LEU A 83 12.54 -8.16 -1.76
CA LEU A 83 13.93 -7.68 -1.73
C LEU A 83 14.09 -6.39 -2.51
N GLN A 84 13.40 -6.24 -3.64
CA GLN A 84 13.37 -5.01 -4.40
C GLN A 84 12.71 -3.87 -3.62
N CYS A 85 11.60 -4.12 -2.91
CA CYS A 85 10.99 -3.13 -2.03
C CYS A 85 11.95 -2.62 -0.96
N ILE A 86 12.74 -3.52 -0.36
CA ILE A 86 13.78 -3.13 0.60
C ILE A 86 14.85 -2.29 -0.07
N ALA A 87 15.30 -2.68 -1.27
CA ALA A 87 16.28 -1.94 -2.04
C ALA A 87 15.76 -0.56 -2.46
N ASP A 88 14.53 -0.51 -2.97
CA ASP A 88 13.87 0.73 -3.40
C ASP A 88 13.66 1.68 -2.21
N LYS A 89 13.29 1.16 -1.06
CA LYS A 89 13.16 1.94 0.18
C LYS A 89 14.47 2.54 0.63
N ASN A 90 15.55 1.78 0.52
CA ASN A 90 16.90 2.21 0.91
C ASN A 90 17.59 3.05 -0.17
N GLN A 91 17.04 3.11 -1.37
CA GLN A 91 17.66 3.79 -2.52
C GLN A 91 17.90 5.29 -2.26
N PHE A 92 17.03 5.93 -1.46
CA PHE A 92 17.16 7.35 -1.11
C PHE A 92 17.83 7.61 0.23
N ASP A 93 17.90 6.61 1.09
CA ASP A 93 18.64 6.69 2.33
C ASP A 93 20.11 6.28 2.14
N GLY A 94 20.44 5.71 0.99
CA GLY A 94 21.77 5.28 0.59
C GLY A 94 22.33 6.05 -0.61
N PRO A 95 23.62 5.86 -0.90
CA PRO A 95 24.24 6.44 -2.08
C PRO A 95 23.67 5.80 -3.36
N LEU A 96 23.17 6.63 -4.27
CA LEU A 96 22.86 6.19 -5.63
C LEU A 96 24.16 6.09 -6.42
N SER A 97 24.42 4.92 -6.96
CA SER A 97 25.52 4.75 -7.89
C SER A 97 25.12 5.36 -9.24
N LEU A 98 25.62 6.52 -9.56
CA LEU A 98 25.48 7.17 -10.86
C LEU A 98 26.40 6.55 -11.92
N SER A 99 27.46 5.86 -11.47
CA SER A 99 28.34 5.03 -12.28
C SER A 99 28.92 3.93 -11.40
N ALA A 100 29.57 2.93 -12.00
CA ALA A 100 30.19 1.82 -11.28
C ALA A 100 31.19 2.27 -10.18
N ASN A 101 31.67 3.51 -10.24
CA ASN A 101 32.71 4.03 -9.35
C ASN A 101 32.30 5.25 -8.50
N ASN A 102 31.13 5.84 -8.72
CA ASN A 102 30.69 7.02 -7.97
C ASN A 102 29.29 6.79 -7.38
N SER A 103 29.22 6.65 -6.07
CA SER A 103 27.96 6.65 -5.36
C SER A 103 27.68 8.08 -4.86
N VAL A 104 26.62 8.69 -5.39
CA VAL A 104 26.19 10.02 -4.98
C VAL A 104 24.72 9.91 -4.55
N SER A 105 24.41 10.44 -3.35
CA SER A 105 23.02 10.52 -2.92
C SER A 105 22.26 11.51 -3.78
N LEU A 106 21.06 11.17 -4.25
CA LEU A 106 20.17 12.15 -4.91
C LEU A 106 19.89 13.36 -4.01
N ARG A 107 19.94 13.19 -2.68
CA ARG A 107 19.82 14.29 -1.73
C ARG A 107 20.91 15.34 -1.88
N THR A 108 22.04 15.00 -2.51
CA THR A 108 23.14 15.95 -2.76
C THR A 108 22.84 16.88 -3.95
N PHE A 109 21.84 16.53 -4.77
CA PHE A 109 21.44 17.31 -5.96
C PHE A 109 20.04 17.90 -5.74
N PHE A 110 19.99 18.99 -5.01
CA PHE A 110 18.74 19.75 -4.86
C PHE A 110 18.69 20.87 -5.93
N ASP A 111 17.47 21.33 -6.20
CA ASP A 111 17.20 22.53 -6.98
C ASP A 111 17.56 22.47 -8.47
N GLY A 112 17.45 21.31 -9.09
CA GLY A 112 17.62 21.18 -10.54
C GLY A 112 19.07 21.06 -11.02
N GLN A 113 19.97 20.57 -10.16
CA GLN A 113 21.40 20.44 -10.48
C GLN A 113 21.77 19.10 -11.12
N LEU A 114 20.95 18.07 -10.98
CA LEU A 114 21.26 16.75 -11.52
C LEU A 114 21.00 16.69 -13.04
N PRO A 115 21.99 16.29 -13.86
CA PRO A 115 21.75 16.05 -15.29
C PRO A 115 20.67 14.98 -15.52
N VAL A 116 19.78 15.20 -16.49
CA VAL A 116 18.71 14.26 -16.85
C VAL A 116 19.24 12.85 -17.07
N GLN A 117 20.34 12.72 -17.81
CA GLN A 117 20.93 11.41 -18.11
C GLN A 117 21.43 10.69 -16.84
N ALA A 118 21.93 11.43 -15.86
CA ALA A 118 22.37 10.86 -14.60
C ALA A 118 21.17 10.31 -13.80
N ALA A 119 20.05 11.04 -13.76
CA ALA A 119 18.80 10.56 -13.16
C ALA A 119 18.28 9.31 -13.88
N ARG A 120 18.24 9.31 -15.21
CA ARG A 120 17.83 8.15 -16.00
C ARG A 120 18.70 6.92 -15.72
N ASN A 121 20.02 7.10 -15.63
CA ASN A 121 20.95 6.02 -15.31
C ASN A 121 20.69 5.47 -13.89
N ALA A 122 20.41 6.32 -12.93
CA ALA A 122 20.08 5.91 -11.57
C ALA A 122 18.78 5.09 -11.51
N LEU A 123 17.78 5.49 -12.28
CA LEU A 123 16.46 4.84 -12.31
C LEU A 123 16.42 3.61 -13.24
N SER A 124 17.40 3.40 -14.11
CA SER A 124 17.39 2.35 -15.15
C SER A 124 17.41 0.92 -14.61
N ARG A 125 17.65 0.72 -13.32
CA ARG A 125 17.56 -0.59 -12.66
C ARG A 125 16.14 -1.14 -12.59
N ASN A 126 15.15 -0.25 -12.68
CA ASN A 126 13.74 -0.58 -12.70
C ASN A 126 13.11 0.18 -13.87
N MET A 127 12.63 -0.54 -14.86
CA MET A 127 12.09 0.06 -16.09
C MET A 127 10.80 0.82 -15.81
N CYS A 128 10.00 0.40 -14.85
CA CYS A 128 8.82 1.13 -14.41
C CYS A 128 9.20 2.52 -13.84
N GLN A 129 10.26 2.60 -13.00
CA GLN A 129 10.77 3.90 -12.50
C GLN A 129 11.24 4.80 -13.64
N LEU A 130 12.04 4.25 -14.55
CA LEU A 130 12.58 5.02 -15.69
C LEU A 130 11.45 5.55 -16.57
N LYS A 131 10.48 4.70 -16.89
CA LYS A 131 9.33 5.08 -17.72
C LYS A 131 8.46 6.13 -17.01
N ALA A 132 8.17 5.95 -15.72
CA ALA A 132 7.43 6.92 -14.94
C ALA A 132 8.13 8.29 -14.86
N PHE A 133 9.46 8.30 -14.72
CA PHE A 133 10.25 9.53 -14.75
C PHE A 133 10.10 10.27 -16.07
N ASP A 134 10.20 9.56 -17.20
CA ASP A 134 10.07 10.16 -18.54
C ASP A 134 8.64 10.67 -18.76
N GLU A 135 7.62 9.88 -18.45
CA GLU A 135 6.21 10.23 -18.65
C GLU A 135 5.79 11.42 -17.78
N LEU A 136 6.13 11.43 -16.49
CA LEU A 136 5.75 12.51 -15.59
C LEU A 136 6.45 13.85 -15.86
N ARG A 137 7.51 13.86 -16.65
CA ARG A 137 8.19 15.08 -17.10
C ARG A 137 7.58 15.66 -18.37
N VAL A 138 6.72 14.93 -19.08
CA VAL A 138 5.98 15.47 -20.22
C VAL A 138 5.06 16.61 -19.75
N PRO A 139 5.05 17.77 -20.43
CA PRO A 139 4.27 18.95 -19.98
C PRO A 139 2.79 18.67 -19.72
N SER A 140 2.15 17.83 -20.55
CA SER A 140 0.74 17.44 -20.38
C SER A 140 0.47 16.62 -19.12
N MET A 141 1.49 15.93 -18.57
CA MET A 141 1.39 15.10 -17.37
C MET A 141 1.84 15.83 -16.09
N ARG A 142 2.28 17.08 -16.23
CA ARG A 142 2.84 17.83 -15.09
C ARG A 142 1.85 18.04 -13.94
N TYR A 143 0.58 18.23 -14.26
CA TYR A 143 -0.49 18.51 -13.29
C TYR A 143 -1.51 17.38 -13.18
N CYS A 144 -1.22 16.21 -13.76
CA CYS A 144 -2.09 15.06 -13.56
C CYS A 144 -2.04 14.59 -12.11
N GLU A 145 -3.16 14.14 -11.60
CA GLU A 145 -3.20 13.42 -10.33
C GLU A 145 -2.56 12.05 -10.50
N ILE A 146 -1.80 11.63 -9.50
CA ILE A 146 -1.02 10.40 -9.55
C ILE A 146 -1.57 9.44 -8.49
N PHE A 147 -1.82 8.21 -8.90
CA PHE A 147 -2.33 7.13 -8.08
C PHE A 147 -1.28 6.02 -8.00
N ALA A 148 -0.88 5.65 -6.81
CA ALA A 148 0.12 4.61 -6.62
C ALA A 148 -0.32 3.62 -5.55
N HIS A 149 -0.14 2.34 -5.83
CA HIS A 149 -0.52 1.26 -4.94
C HIS A 149 0.71 0.45 -4.50
N SER A 150 0.80 0.10 -3.22
CA SER A 150 1.82 -0.81 -2.70
C SER A 150 3.25 -0.37 -3.06
N GLN A 151 4.05 -1.24 -3.67
CA GLN A 151 5.39 -0.95 -4.19
C GLN A 151 5.40 0.21 -5.20
N GLY A 152 4.30 0.43 -5.92
CA GLY A 152 4.17 1.59 -6.81
C GLY A 152 4.41 2.93 -6.10
N ASN A 153 4.15 3.01 -4.79
CA ASN A 153 4.47 4.19 -3.98
C ASN A 153 5.98 4.38 -3.79
N LEU A 154 6.75 3.31 -3.60
CA LEU A 154 8.21 3.39 -3.52
C LEU A 154 8.79 3.86 -4.87
N ILE A 155 8.31 3.25 -5.96
CA ILE A 155 8.69 3.62 -7.33
C ILE A 155 8.41 5.11 -7.56
N LEU A 156 7.18 5.56 -7.25
CA LEU A 156 6.77 6.95 -7.45
C LEU A 156 7.55 7.92 -6.57
N SER A 157 7.78 7.58 -5.32
CA SER A 157 8.59 8.39 -4.41
C SER A 157 9.99 8.63 -4.98
N ASN A 158 10.64 7.56 -5.47
CA ASN A 158 11.95 7.62 -6.12
C ASN A 158 11.92 8.52 -7.38
N VAL A 159 10.89 8.34 -8.21
CA VAL A 159 10.72 9.14 -9.43
C VAL A 159 10.54 10.62 -9.12
N LEU A 160 9.71 10.96 -8.15
CA LEU A 160 9.47 12.36 -7.77
C LEU A 160 10.72 13.01 -7.15
N GLN A 161 11.50 12.25 -6.37
CA GLN A 161 12.81 12.71 -5.89
C GLN A 161 13.77 12.99 -7.05
N ALA A 162 13.81 12.11 -8.05
CA ALA A 162 14.63 12.31 -9.22
C ALA A 162 14.18 13.53 -10.06
N ILE A 163 12.86 13.73 -10.22
CA ILE A 163 12.32 14.92 -10.89
C ILE A 163 12.71 16.19 -10.13
N MET A 164 12.62 16.17 -8.80
CA MET A 164 13.07 17.31 -7.98
C MET A 164 14.56 17.58 -8.15
N ALA A 165 15.39 16.55 -8.18
CA ALA A 165 16.83 16.69 -8.37
C ALA A 165 17.21 17.26 -9.74
N VAL A 166 16.42 16.97 -10.79
CA VAL A 166 16.66 17.42 -12.18
C VAL A 166 16.00 18.77 -12.46
N ASP A 167 14.71 18.89 -12.16
CA ASP A 167 13.87 20.03 -12.57
C ASP A 167 13.66 21.03 -11.42
N GLY A 168 14.22 20.73 -10.22
CA GLY A 168 14.06 21.51 -9.01
C GLY A 168 12.64 21.44 -8.42
N PRO A 169 12.34 22.23 -7.38
CA PRO A 169 11.05 22.24 -6.71
C PRO A 169 9.86 22.51 -7.67
N LYS A 170 10.10 23.28 -8.73
CA LYS A 170 9.06 23.55 -9.75
C LYS A 170 8.59 22.29 -10.47
N GLY A 171 9.44 21.26 -10.58
CA GLY A 171 9.11 19.99 -11.25
C GLY A 171 8.05 19.18 -10.48
N ILE A 172 7.93 19.39 -9.17
CA ILE A 172 7.04 18.59 -8.30
C ILE A 172 6.00 19.41 -7.56
N SER A 173 6.19 20.71 -7.41
CA SER A 173 5.29 21.59 -6.63
C SER A 173 3.85 21.52 -7.12
N GLY A 174 2.94 21.28 -6.17
CA GLY A 174 1.50 21.19 -6.44
C GLY A 174 1.02 19.89 -7.09
N ARG A 175 1.90 18.90 -7.32
CA ARG A 175 1.45 17.57 -7.75
C ARG A 175 0.63 16.91 -6.66
N VAL A 176 -0.51 16.34 -7.05
CA VAL A 176 -1.39 15.60 -6.15
C VAL A 176 -1.09 14.11 -6.30
N VAL A 177 -0.78 13.47 -5.18
CA VAL A 177 -0.44 12.05 -5.12
C VAL A 177 -1.39 11.34 -4.17
N HIS A 178 -2.14 10.39 -4.70
CA HIS A 178 -2.97 9.48 -3.94
C HIS A 178 -2.17 8.18 -3.69
N THR A 179 -1.92 7.87 -2.44
CA THR A 179 -1.19 6.66 -2.05
C THR A 179 -2.14 5.63 -1.47
N PHE A 180 -2.02 4.39 -1.92
CA PHE A 180 -2.84 3.27 -1.45
C PHE A 180 -1.95 2.18 -0.88
N GLY A 181 -2.16 1.83 0.40
CA GLY A 181 -1.35 0.81 1.07
C GLY A 181 0.15 1.10 0.96
N SER A 182 0.57 2.35 1.24
CA SER A 182 1.92 2.82 0.95
C SER A 182 2.94 2.33 1.98
N PRO A 183 4.02 1.67 1.53
CA PRO A 183 5.19 1.39 2.36
C PRO A 183 6.21 2.54 2.32
N SER A 184 6.00 3.58 1.50
CA SER A 184 6.96 4.68 1.29
C SER A 184 6.81 5.75 2.35
N VAL A 185 7.93 6.17 2.91
CA VAL A 185 8.03 7.24 3.92
C VAL A 185 8.80 8.46 3.39
N ASN A 186 9.66 8.27 2.40
CA ASN A 186 10.54 9.30 1.87
C ASN A 186 9.94 10.02 0.66
N TRP A 187 9.06 10.97 0.91
CA TRP A 187 8.46 11.78 -0.15
C TRP A 187 9.15 13.14 -0.26
N PRO A 188 9.32 13.68 -1.48
CA PRO A 188 9.87 15.03 -1.64
C PRO A 188 8.89 16.06 -1.09
N THR A 189 9.44 17.18 -0.61
CA THR A 189 8.63 18.32 -0.17
C THR A 189 7.98 19.01 -1.35
N GLY A 190 6.78 19.58 -1.15
CA GLY A 190 6.07 20.36 -2.17
C GLY A 190 4.98 19.61 -2.94
N ILE A 191 4.82 18.30 -2.73
CA ILE A 191 3.66 17.55 -3.22
C ILE A 191 2.47 17.67 -2.26
N VAL A 192 1.27 17.49 -2.77
CA VAL A 192 0.04 17.29 -1.99
C VAL A 192 -0.21 15.80 -1.92
N LYS A 193 0.07 15.19 -0.76
CA LYS A 193 -0.09 13.75 -0.55
C LYS A 193 -1.44 13.46 0.10
N ILE A 194 -2.23 12.59 -0.49
CA ILE A 194 -3.51 12.08 0.02
C ILE A 194 -3.33 10.60 0.29
N GLU A 195 -3.25 10.24 1.57
CA GLU A 195 -2.97 8.87 2.00
C GLU A 195 -4.26 8.09 2.18
N GLN A 196 -4.29 6.91 1.56
CA GLN A 196 -5.35 5.92 1.67
C GLN A 196 -4.78 4.64 2.28
N GLY A 197 -5.42 4.14 3.31
CA GLY A 197 -4.97 2.91 3.96
C GLY A 197 -6.10 2.23 4.72
N PHE A 198 -6.18 0.90 4.62
CA PHE A 198 -7.03 0.13 5.52
C PHE A 198 -6.32 -0.11 6.84
N THR A 199 -7.09 -0.10 7.93
CA THR A 199 -6.57 -0.35 9.29
C THR A 199 -5.77 -1.66 9.38
N PHE A 200 -6.16 -2.66 8.61
CA PHE A 200 -5.55 -3.99 8.62
C PHE A 200 -4.84 -4.33 7.31
N ASP A 201 -4.33 -3.35 6.61
CA ASP A 201 -3.45 -3.59 5.45
C ASP A 201 -2.07 -4.05 5.92
N PRO A 202 -1.67 -5.32 5.66
CA PRO A 202 -0.41 -5.86 6.16
C PRO A 202 0.83 -5.18 5.57
N VAL A 203 0.73 -4.59 4.37
CA VAL A 203 1.86 -3.92 3.72
C VAL A 203 2.20 -2.64 4.43
N THR A 204 1.20 -1.85 4.83
CA THR A 204 1.43 -0.65 5.62
C THR A 204 2.05 -0.98 6.98
N TRP A 205 1.82 -2.18 7.50
CA TRP A 205 2.38 -2.60 8.78
C TRP A 205 3.78 -3.22 8.67
N LEU A 206 4.02 -4.02 7.62
CA LEU A 206 5.26 -4.77 7.47
C LEU A 206 6.39 -3.97 6.83
N ALA A 207 6.07 -3.09 5.90
CA ALA A 207 7.09 -2.39 5.11
C ALA A 207 7.71 -1.18 5.80
N GLY A 208 7.45 -1.00 7.07
CA GLY A 208 8.06 0.02 7.90
C GLY A 208 7.32 1.33 7.85
N PHE A 209 6.38 1.46 8.75
CA PHE A 209 5.89 2.75 9.16
C PHE A 209 7.07 3.60 9.61
N ASP A 210 7.07 4.84 9.23
CA ASP A 210 7.93 5.81 9.88
C ASP A 210 7.41 6.07 11.31
N ASP A 211 8.21 6.80 12.08
CA ASP A 211 7.85 7.15 13.46
C ASP A 211 6.61 8.07 13.52
N THR A 212 6.15 8.56 12.37
CA THR A 212 4.97 9.44 12.24
C THR A 212 3.70 8.67 11.94
N TRP A 213 3.74 7.33 11.90
CA TRP A 213 2.56 6.52 11.67
C TRP A 213 1.50 6.79 12.74
N SER A 214 0.35 7.19 12.28
CA SER A 214 -0.82 7.40 13.11
C SER A 214 -1.93 6.47 12.67
N ILE A 215 -2.43 5.64 13.56
CA ILE A 215 -3.58 4.78 13.33
C ILE A 215 -4.79 5.58 12.84
N SER A 216 -4.90 6.83 13.26
CA SER A 216 -5.98 7.73 12.82
C SER A 216 -5.93 8.12 11.33
N LYS A 217 -4.79 7.90 10.65
CA LYS A 217 -4.65 8.10 9.21
C LYS A 217 -4.99 6.86 8.38
N VAL A 218 -5.12 5.73 9.04
CA VAL A 218 -5.51 4.48 8.39
C VAL A 218 -7.01 4.46 8.27
N GLY A 219 -7.52 4.23 7.07
CA GLY A 219 -8.95 4.21 6.78
C GLY A 219 -9.71 3.16 7.58
N MET A 220 -11.03 3.18 7.47
CA MET A 220 -11.89 2.18 8.11
C MET A 220 -11.48 0.78 7.65
N PRO A 221 -11.62 -0.24 8.51
CA PRO A 221 -11.39 -1.61 8.10
C PRO A 221 -12.30 -1.94 6.92
N SER A 222 -11.77 -2.71 5.96
CA SER A 222 -12.56 -3.20 4.85
C SER A 222 -13.79 -3.95 5.39
N THR A 223 -14.96 -3.61 4.90
CA THR A 223 -16.23 -4.24 5.31
C THR A 223 -16.55 -5.47 4.50
N SER A 224 -15.63 -5.93 3.66
CA SER A 224 -15.84 -7.07 2.80
C SER A 224 -15.61 -8.41 3.49
N LYS A 225 -15.71 -9.46 2.71
CA LYS A 225 -15.42 -10.83 3.14
C LYS A 225 -13.98 -11.00 3.64
N ASN A 226 -13.09 -10.08 3.29
CA ASN A 226 -11.70 -10.07 3.73
C ASN A 226 -11.32 -8.68 4.30
N PRO A 227 -11.48 -8.44 5.59
CA PRO A 227 -11.11 -7.17 6.21
C PRO A 227 -9.60 -6.91 6.24
N ILE A 228 -8.79 -7.98 6.11
CA ILE A 228 -7.35 -7.87 5.96
C ILE A 228 -7.05 -7.93 4.47
N THR A 229 -7.01 -6.79 3.86
CA THR A 229 -6.81 -6.69 2.42
C THR A 229 -5.74 -5.66 2.08
N HIS A 230 -5.05 -5.94 0.99
CA HIS A 230 -4.12 -5.03 0.34
C HIS A 230 -4.51 -4.82 -1.13
N ALA A 231 -5.66 -5.33 -1.55
CA ALA A 231 -6.08 -5.27 -2.93
C ALA A 231 -6.48 -3.85 -3.34
N PHE A 232 -5.94 -3.35 -4.45
CA PHE A 232 -6.24 -2.00 -4.95
C PHE A 232 -7.74 -1.78 -5.23
N LEU A 233 -8.41 -2.78 -5.78
CA LEU A 233 -9.86 -2.70 -6.05
C LEU A 233 -10.67 -2.52 -4.77
N GLU A 234 -10.25 -3.10 -3.65
CA GLU A 234 -10.91 -2.91 -2.36
C GLU A 234 -10.78 -1.45 -1.89
N TYR A 235 -9.62 -0.83 -2.09
CA TYR A 235 -9.46 0.60 -1.81
C TYR A 235 -10.41 1.47 -2.62
N LEU A 236 -10.56 1.20 -3.91
CA LEU A 236 -11.44 1.98 -4.77
C LEU A 236 -12.92 1.83 -4.41
N THR A 237 -13.32 0.67 -3.89
CA THR A 237 -14.73 0.34 -3.68
C THR A 237 -15.17 0.49 -2.23
N ARG A 238 -14.26 0.43 -1.27
CA ARG A 238 -14.60 0.26 0.15
C ARG A 238 -13.97 1.25 1.11
N ASP A 239 -12.85 1.88 0.75
CA ASP A 239 -12.27 2.91 1.58
C ASP A 239 -13.14 4.16 1.56
N PRO A 240 -13.80 4.53 2.67
CA PRO A 240 -14.65 5.72 2.72
C PRO A 240 -13.85 7.03 2.60
N ALA A 241 -12.54 7.00 2.83
CA ALA A 241 -11.66 8.15 2.63
C ALA A 241 -11.41 8.41 1.13
N PHE A 242 -11.57 7.40 0.28
CA PHE A 242 -11.50 7.53 -1.17
C PHE A 242 -12.86 7.95 -1.73
N VAL A 243 -13.29 9.15 -1.40
CA VAL A 243 -14.50 9.73 -1.94
C VAL A 243 -14.20 10.34 -3.30
N VAL A 244 -14.66 9.70 -4.35
CA VAL A 244 -14.63 10.28 -5.69
C VAL A 244 -15.80 11.24 -5.82
N ASN A 245 -15.51 12.48 -6.12
CA ASN A 245 -16.52 13.55 -6.21
C ASN A 245 -17.59 13.28 -7.27
N ARG A 246 -17.33 12.43 -8.24
CA ARG A 246 -18.17 12.21 -9.42
C ARG A 246 -18.89 10.87 -9.43
N TYR A 247 -18.33 9.85 -8.80
CA TYR A 247 -18.89 8.51 -8.79
C TYR A 247 -18.66 7.83 -7.45
N ARG A 248 -19.71 7.25 -6.89
CA ARG A 248 -19.62 6.34 -5.77
C ARG A 248 -19.93 4.95 -6.24
N TRP A 249 -18.98 4.08 -6.15
CA TRP A 249 -19.22 2.64 -6.24
C TRP A 249 -20.16 2.25 -5.10
N GLY A 250 -21.32 1.71 -5.42
CA GLY A 250 -22.45 1.53 -4.54
C GLY A 250 -22.13 1.24 -3.08
N SER A 251 -22.72 2.02 -2.18
CA SER A 251 -22.69 1.73 -0.76
C SER A 251 -23.52 0.48 -0.50
N VAL A 252 -22.89 -0.61 -0.28
CA VAL A 252 -23.55 -1.81 0.25
C VAL A 252 -23.49 -1.70 1.76
N GLY A 253 -24.63 -1.74 2.43
CA GLY A 253 -24.67 -1.98 3.87
C GLY A 253 -24.14 -3.38 4.14
N VAL A 254 -22.84 -3.49 4.35
CA VAL A 254 -22.19 -4.77 4.61
C VAL A 254 -22.00 -4.91 6.10
N THR A 255 -22.47 -6.02 6.65
CA THR A 255 -22.15 -6.38 8.03
C THR A 255 -20.65 -6.64 8.12
N PHE A 256 -19.94 -5.82 8.88
CA PHE A 256 -18.53 -5.99 9.11
C PHE A 256 -18.25 -7.27 9.90
N LYS A 257 -17.37 -8.12 9.38
CA LYS A 257 -16.86 -9.29 10.08
C LYS A 257 -15.34 -9.30 9.96
N LEU A 258 -14.66 -9.20 11.11
CA LEU A 258 -13.21 -9.26 11.17
C LEU A 258 -12.71 -10.67 10.86
N ASP A 259 -11.73 -10.79 9.97
CA ASP A 259 -10.98 -12.03 9.77
C ASP A 259 -9.88 -12.13 10.84
N THR A 260 -10.25 -12.71 11.99
CA THR A 260 -9.37 -12.82 13.15
C THR A 260 -8.16 -13.70 12.89
N ASP A 261 -8.33 -14.78 12.11
CA ASP A 261 -7.23 -15.68 11.72
C ASP A 261 -6.22 -14.99 10.81
N GLY A 262 -6.70 -14.26 9.82
CA GLY A 262 -5.86 -13.49 8.92
C GLY A 262 -5.10 -12.40 9.68
N LEU A 263 -5.77 -11.68 10.59
CA LEU A 263 -5.12 -10.66 11.41
C LEU A 263 -4.05 -11.27 12.33
N ALA A 264 -4.33 -12.41 12.96
CA ALA A 264 -3.35 -13.11 13.78
C ALA A 264 -2.13 -13.55 12.95
N LYS A 265 -2.33 -14.03 11.72
CA LYS A 265 -1.23 -14.34 10.78
C LYS A 265 -0.41 -13.11 10.43
N CYS A 266 -1.04 -11.95 10.22
CA CYS A 266 -0.34 -10.69 10.01
C CYS A 266 0.49 -10.27 11.23
N LEU A 267 -0.08 -10.38 12.43
CA LEU A 267 0.66 -10.10 13.68
C LEU A 267 1.87 -11.03 13.85
N ILE A 268 1.76 -12.29 13.47
CA ILE A 268 2.89 -13.24 13.45
C ILE A 268 3.92 -12.88 12.40
N ALA A 269 3.50 -12.48 11.19
CA ALA A 269 4.40 -12.08 10.12
C ALA A 269 5.25 -10.84 10.47
N MET A 270 4.81 -10.01 11.43
CA MET A 270 5.65 -8.96 12.01
C MET A 270 6.85 -9.50 12.81
N GLY A 271 6.89 -10.80 13.05
CA GLY A 271 8.01 -11.51 13.65
C GLY A 271 8.35 -11.01 15.05
N SER A 272 9.63 -10.74 15.29
CA SER A 272 10.14 -10.31 16.61
C SER A 272 9.82 -8.83 16.97
N ASN A 273 9.11 -8.10 16.14
CA ASN A 273 8.73 -6.70 16.46
C ASN A 273 7.50 -6.65 17.37
N PHE A 274 7.60 -7.23 18.56
CA PHE A 274 6.50 -7.32 19.52
C PHE A 274 5.98 -5.96 20.00
N ARG A 275 6.78 -4.92 19.99
CA ARG A 275 6.30 -3.57 20.30
C ARG A 275 5.21 -3.12 19.33
N ARG A 276 5.38 -3.39 18.04
CA ARG A 276 4.36 -3.11 17.02
C ARG A 276 3.14 -4.01 17.18
N VAL A 277 3.36 -5.31 17.40
CA VAL A 277 2.27 -6.26 17.68
C VAL A 277 1.43 -5.77 18.84
N GLN A 278 2.06 -5.37 19.95
CA GLN A 278 1.40 -4.82 21.12
C GLN A 278 0.60 -3.55 20.78
N THR A 279 1.18 -2.61 20.04
CA THR A 279 0.50 -1.36 19.67
C THR A 279 -0.75 -1.62 18.83
N ILE A 280 -0.66 -2.51 17.85
CA ILE A 280 -1.81 -2.87 17.00
C ILE A 280 -2.88 -3.61 17.81
N TYR A 281 -2.46 -4.53 18.66
CA TYR A 281 -3.40 -5.25 19.52
C TYR A 281 -4.10 -4.32 20.51
N GLN A 282 -3.39 -3.38 21.11
CA GLN A 282 -4.00 -2.31 21.95
C GLN A 282 -5.05 -1.51 21.17
N TYR A 283 -4.78 -1.19 19.90
CA TYR A 283 -5.77 -0.53 19.07
C TYR A 283 -7.01 -1.39 18.84
N ILE A 284 -6.87 -2.69 18.60
CA ILE A 284 -7.98 -3.63 18.45
C ILE A 284 -8.81 -3.65 19.74
N VAL A 285 -8.18 -3.79 20.89
CA VAL A 285 -8.85 -3.76 22.20
C VAL A 285 -9.63 -2.46 22.40
N SER A 286 -9.06 -1.32 22.03
CA SER A 286 -9.68 0.00 22.25
C SER A 286 -10.83 0.31 21.28
N ASN A 287 -10.78 -0.19 20.04
CA ASN A 287 -11.73 0.20 18.99
C ASN A 287 -12.64 -0.95 18.53
N HIS A 288 -12.25 -2.19 18.80
CA HIS A 288 -12.94 -3.41 18.37
C HIS A 288 -12.99 -4.42 19.52
N SER A 289 -13.40 -3.99 20.71
CA SER A 289 -13.35 -4.78 21.94
C SER A 289 -14.04 -6.14 21.85
N TYR A 290 -15.11 -6.22 21.06
CA TYR A 290 -15.86 -7.49 20.84
C TYR A 290 -15.16 -8.49 19.91
N TYR A 291 -13.99 -8.13 19.33
CA TYR A 291 -13.14 -9.05 18.56
C TYR A 291 -11.77 -9.27 19.23
N SER A 292 -11.51 -8.62 20.34
CA SER A 292 -10.19 -8.66 20.98
C SER A 292 -9.84 -10.05 21.52
N ASP A 293 -10.81 -10.77 22.03
CA ASP A 293 -10.71 -12.14 22.49
C ASP A 293 -10.50 -13.13 21.34
N ASP A 294 -11.28 -13.02 20.26
CA ASP A 294 -11.11 -13.86 19.05
C ASP A 294 -9.71 -13.70 18.44
N VAL A 295 -9.21 -12.46 18.34
CA VAL A 295 -7.88 -12.17 17.82
C VAL A 295 -6.79 -12.71 18.76
N ALA A 296 -6.95 -12.54 20.07
CA ALA A 296 -6.02 -13.07 21.06
C ALA A 296 -5.96 -14.60 21.01
N LEU A 297 -7.10 -15.27 20.93
CA LEU A 297 -7.17 -16.73 20.85
C LEU A 297 -6.46 -17.25 19.58
N ALA A 298 -6.80 -16.69 18.43
CA ALA A 298 -6.19 -17.07 17.15
C ALA A 298 -4.66 -16.83 17.15
N TYR A 299 -4.21 -15.70 17.68
CA TYR A 299 -2.80 -15.37 17.79
C TYR A 299 -2.05 -16.36 18.70
N VAL A 300 -2.58 -16.62 19.90
CA VAL A 300 -1.97 -17.56 20.85
C VAL A 300 -1.87 -18.95 20.25
N GLN A 301 -2.91 -19.45 19.59
CA GLN A 301 -2.90 -20.75 18.92
C GLN A 301 -1.85 -20.84 17.81
N LEU A 302 -1.63 -19.76 17.06
CA LEU A 302 -0.60 -19.70 16.02
C LEU A 302 0.81 -19.62 16.60
N VAL A 303 1.01 -18.85 17.68
CA VAL A 303 2.29 -18.75 18.40
C VAL A 303 2.68 -20.11 18.97
N GLN A 304 1.74 -20.86 19.54
CA GLN A 304 2.00 -22.22 20.06
C GLN A 304 2.50 -23.18 18.98
N LYS A 305 2.08 -23.01 17.74
CA LYS A 305 2.52 -23.82 16.58
C LYS A 305 3.85 -23.36 15.97
N ASN A 306 4.40 -22.22 16.43
CA ASN A 306 5.62 -21.63 15.87
C ASN A 306 6.69 -21.51 16.97
N ALA A 307 7.51 -22.56 17.13
CA ALA A 307 8.50 -22.64 18.20
C ALA A 307 9.49 -21.46 18.26
N PRO A 308 10.08 -20.96 17.15
CA PRO A 308 10.93 -19.78 17.20
C PRO A 308 10.20 -18.54 17.75
N LEU A 309 8.95 -18.32 17.32
CA LEU A 309 8.15 -17.19 17.76
C LEU A 309 7.71 -17.35 19.23
N LEU A 310 7.38 -18.55 19.65
CA LEU A 310 7.05 -18.85 21.03
C LEU A 310 8.19 -18.47 21.98
N ASN A 311 9.42 -18.85 21.66
CA ASN A 311 10.61 -18.51 22.46
C ASN A 311 10.84 -17.00 22.60
N LEU A 312 10.47 -16.22 21.60
CA LEU A 312 10.51 -14.76 21.67
C LEU A 312 9.33 -14.22 22.47
N PHE A 313 8.13 -14.72 22.21
CA PHE A 313 6.90 -14.29 22.86
C PHE A 313 6.89 -14.52 24.38
N THR A 314 7.59 -15.53 24.89
CA THR A 314 7.73 -15.78 26.34
C THR A 314 8.34 -14.60 27.10
N ARG A 315 9.04 -13.70 26.43
CA ARG A 315 9.66 -12.50 27.01
C ARG A 315 8.74 -11.27 27.00
N GLU A 316 7.61 -11.34 26.29
CA GLU A 316 6.74 -10.18 26.02
C GLU A 316 5.59 -10.11 27.05
N LYS A 317 5.93 -9.87 28.31
CA LYS A 317 4.98 -9.91 29.44
C LYS A 317 3.80 -8.96 29.30
N ASN A 318 4.01 -7.77 28.71
CA ASN A 318 2.93 -6.80 28.49
C ASN A 318 1.91 -7.30 27.47
N LEU A 319 2.38 -7.90 26.38
CA LEU A 319 1.51 -8.44 25.33
C LEU A 319 0.75 -9.67 25.84
N GLN A 320 1.44 -10.57 26.59
CA GLN A 320 0.80 -11.71 27.23
C GLN A 320 -0.33 -11.29 28.18
N LYS A 321 -0.06 -10.27 29.00
CA LYS A 321 -1.08 -9.73 29.93
C LYS A 321 -2.28 -9.15 29.19
N LEU A 322 -2.06 -8.32 28.17
CA LEU A 322 -3.13 -7.73 27.37
C LEU A 322 -4.02 -8.82 26.73
N MET A 323 -3.42 -9.87 26.21
CA MET A 323 -4.17 -10.97 25.60
C MET A 323 -4.90 -11.82 26.64
N ALA A 324 -4.26 -12.08 27.78
CA ALA A 324 -4.91 -12.80 28.88
C ALA A 324 -6.11 -12.03 29.45
N ASP A 325 -5.97 -10.72 29.64
CA ASP A 325 -7.05 -9.87 30.13
C ASP A 325 -8.24 -9.81 29.15
N ALA A 326 -7.96 -9.79 27.83
CA ALA A 326 -9.02 -9.85 26.82
C ALA A 326 -9.75 -11.21 26.84
N LEU A 327 -9.00 -12.31 26.92
CA LEU A 327 -9.56 -13.67 26.94
C LEU A 327 -10.30 -14.02 28.24
N ASP A 328 -9.99 -13.34 29.35
CA ASP A 328 -10.62 -13.56 30.66
C ASP A 328 -11.83 -12.62 30.89
N SER A 329 -12.21 -11.84 29.87
CA SER A 329 -13.32 -10.90 29.93
C SER A 329 -14.63 -11.53 29.45
N GLY A 330 -15.66 -11.56 30.30
CA GLY A 330 -16.98 -12.02 29.92
C GLY A 330 -17.21 -13.53 30.01
N TRP A 331 -17.98 -14.08 29.06
CA TRP A 331 -18.22 -15.52 28.95
C TRP A 331 -17.06 -16.21 28.26
N VAL A 332 -16.27 -17.00 29.01
CA VAL A 332 -15.04 -17.60 28.56
C VAL A 332 -15.29 -19.03 28.05
N THR A 333 -14.96 -19.30 26.82
CA THR A 333 -15.01 -20.64 26.21
C THR A 333 -13.93 -21.58 26.79
N ALA A 334 -14.05 -22.89 26.55
CA ALA A 334 -13.05 -23.85 27.01
C ALA A 334 -11.66 -23.61 26.38
N ASP A 335 -11.59 -23.13 25.14
CA ASP A 335 -10.32 -22.87 24.46
C ASP A 335 -9.69 -21.55 24.92
N GLU A 336 -10.47 -20.54 25.20
CA GLU A 336 -10.01 -19.29 25.85
C GLU A 336 -9.44 -19.56 27.25
N LYS A 337 -10.11 -20.39 28.06
CA LYS A 337 -9.55 -20.83 29.35
C LYS A 337 -8.19 -21.50 29.23
N LYS A 338 -8.01 -22.38 28.23
CA LYS A 338 -6.73 -23.01 27.96
C LYS A 338 -5.65 -21.98 27.54
N ALA A 339 -6.04 -21.01 26.69
CA ALA A 339 -5.15 -19.95 26.27
C ALA A 339 -4.75 -19.03 27.44
N VAL A 340 -5.67 -18.67 28.33
CA VAL A 340 -5.37 -17.88 29.53
C VAL A 340 -4.40 -18.64 30.46
N VAL A 341 -4.65 -19.91 30.72
CA VAL A 341 -3.73 -20.74 31.52
C VAL A 341 -2.34 -20.80 30.90
N PHE A 342 -2.27 -20.98 29.58
CA PHE A 342 -1.01 -20.96 28.85
C PHE A 342 -0.30 -19.61 29.01
N LEU A 343 -0.97 -18.48 28.76
CA LEU A 343 -0.39 -17.13 28.86
C LEU A 343 0.12 -16.81 30.29
N ARG A 344 -0.60 -17.25 31.31
CA ARG A 344 -0.21 -17.04 32.72
C ARG A 344 0.92 -17.97 33.16
N GLY A 345 1.17 -19.04 32.41
CA GLY A 345 2.25 -20.00 32.66
C GLY A 345 3.57 -19.68 31.95
N LEU A 346 3.57 -18.71 31.05
CA LEU A 346 4.77 -18.24 30.35
C LEU A 346 5.59 -17.28 31.21
#